data_e9b0faeb9ccd4179fa6fd9b64f0796b1
#
_entry.id   e9b0faeb9ccd4179fa6fd9b64f0796b1
#
_cell.length_a   1.000
_cell.length_b   1.000
_cell.length_c   1.000
_cell.angle_alpha   90.00
_cell.angle_beta   90.00
_cell.angle_gamma   90.00
#
_symmetry.space_group_name_H-M   'P 1'
#
loop_
_entity.id
_entity.type
_entity.pdbx_description
1 polymer ?
#
loop_
_entity_poly.entity_id
_entity_poly.type
_entity_poly.pdbx_seq_one_letter_code
_entity_poly.pdbx_strand_id
1 'polypeptide(L)'
;GSEMCIRDSVLAYHRTYGLPVTVSRCSNNYGPYHFPEKLIPLIISRALANEELPVYGTGENVRDWLHVADHCEAIDLVIHKGREGEVYNIGGHNERTNLEVVKTILKALDKPESLIRFVTDRPGHDMRYAIDPTKIETELGWKPKYNFDTGIEQTIQWYLDNQDWWKNILSGEYSSYFDKMYGNRL
;
A
#
# COMPACT_ATOMS: atom_id res chain seq x y z
N GLY A 1 15.08 -4.10 -9.56
CA GLY A 1 16.53 -3.87 -9.64
C GLY A 1 16.98 -2.65 -8.86
N SER A 2 16.34 -1.49 -8.99
CA SER A 2 16.75 -0.24 -8.30
C SER A 2 16.71 -0.33 -6.78
N GLU A 3 15.67 -0.94 -6.21
CA GLU A 3 15.51 -1.09 -4.75
C GLU A 3 16.60 -1.97 -4.14
N MET A 4 17.02 -3.05 -4.83
CA MET A 4 18.14 -3.87 -4.39
C MET A 4 19.45 -3.09 -4.43
N CYS A 5 19.68 -2.29 -5.48
CA CYS A 5 20.87 -1.43 -5.57
C CYS A 5 20.91 -0.38 -4.46
N ILE A 6 19.76 0.24 -4.12
CA ILE A 6 19.66 1.20 -3.02
C ILE A 6 20.05 0.54 -1.71
N ARG A 7 19.44 -0.60 -1.38
CA ARG A 7 19.77 -1.37 -0.17
C ARG A 7 21.26 -1.68 -0.08
N ASP A 8 21.81 -2.24 -1.15
CA ASP A 8 23.20 -2.67 -1.16
C ASP A 8 24.15 -1.50 -1.04
N SER A 9 23.82 -0.36 -1.65
CA SER A 9 24.59 0.90 -1.49
C SER A 9 24.54 1.39 -0.04
N VAL A 10 23.36 1.44 0.58
CA VAL A 10 23.20 1.87 1.99
C VAL A 10 24.02 0.99 2.93
N LEU A 11 23.94 -0.33 2.78
CA LEU A 11 24.72 -1.26 3.60
C LEU A 11 26.23 -1.21 3.31
N ALA A 12 26.63 -0.92 2.07
CA ALA A 12 28.05 -0.71 1.73
C ALA A 12 28.60 0.53 2.42
N TYR A 13 27.85 1.64 2.45
CA TYR A 13 28.24 2.84 3.18
C TYR A 13 28.35 2.60 4.69
N HIS A 14 27.44 1.84 5.26
CA HIS A 14 27.55 1.42 6.66
C HIS A 14 28.86 0.67 6.92
N ARG A 15 29.17 -0.35 6.13
CA ARG A 15 30.36 -1.18 6.28
C ARG A 15 31.67 -0.42 6.05
N THR A 16 31.65 0.52 5.09
CA THR A 16 32.87 1.22 4.66
C THR A 16 33.18 2.43 5.54
N TYR A 17 32.14 3.18 5.91
CA TYR A 17 32.29 4.48 6.58
C TYR A 17 31.69 4.53 7.98
N GLY A 18 31.11 3.44 8.47
CA GLY A 18 30.43 3.41 9.77
C GLY A 18 29.16 4.27 9.83
N LEU A 19 28.52 4.54 8.67
CA LEU A 19 27.28 5.33 8.65
C LEU A 19 26.19 4.58 9.46
N PRO A 20 25.58 5.22 10.47
CA PRO A 20 24.50 4.59 11.23
C PRO A 20 23.23 4.49 10.37
N VAL A 21 22.94 3.30 9.86
CA VAL A 21 21.81 3.07 8.97
C VAL A 21 20.97 1.88 9.42
N THR A 22 19.68 1.96 9.17
CA THR A 22 18.75 0.83 9.18
C THR A 22 17.99 0.81 7.86
N VAL A 23 17.50 -0.36 7.45
CA VAL A 23 16.68 -0.50 6.26
C VAL A 23 15.33 -1.12 6.66
N SER A 24 14.24 -0.47 6.28
CA SER A 24 12.90 -1.04 6.42
C SER A 24 12.35 -1.50 5.07
N ARG A 25 11.57 -2.57 5.08
CA ARG A 25 10.77 -3.06 3.96
C ARG A 25 9.35 -3.32 4.44
N CYS A 26 8.37 -2.83 3.74
CA CYS A 26 6.98 -2.98 4.15
C CYS A 26 6.16 -3.76 3.12
N SER A 27 5.06 -4.34 3.59
CA SER A 27 3.98 -4.85 2.76
C SER A 27 3.12 -3.72 2.18
N ASN A 28 2.03 -4.05 1.48
CA ASN A 28 1.18 -3.05 0.85
C ASN A 28 0.52 -2.14 1.90
N ASN A 29 0.80 -0.85 1.84
CA ASN A 29 0.20 0.12 2.75
C ASN A 29 -1.20 0.53 2.31
N TYR A 30 -2.07 0.82 3.27
CA TYR A 30 -3.37 1.43 3.07
C TYR A 30 -3.72 2.35 4.23
N GLY A 31 -4.71 3.21 4.06
CA GLY A 31 -5.12 4.16 5.08
C GLY A 31 -5.32 5.57 4.54
N PRO A 32 -5.42 6.58 5.42
CA PRO A 32 -5.48 7.98 5.06
C PRO A 32 -4.36 8.42 4.11
N TYR A 33 -4.67 9.36 3.21
CA TYR A 33 -3.72 9.97 2.27
C TYR A 33 -3.09 9.00 1.25
N HIS A 34 -3.60 7.78 1.12
CA HIS A 34 -3.15 6.87 0.06
C HIS A 34 -3.55 7.44 -1.30
N PHE A 35 -2.59 7.53 -2.23
CA PHE A 35 -2.78 8.23 -3.50
C PHE A 35 -3.92 7.63 -4.34
N PRO A 36 -4.81 8.45 -4.94
CA PRO A 36 -6.07 8.00 -5.56
C PRO A 36 -5.96 6.99 -6.70
N GLU A 37 -4.80 6.82 -7.34
CA GLU A 37 -4.58 5.79 -8.38
C GLU A 37 -4.30 4.38 -7.83
N LYS A 38 -4.05 4.26 -6.51
CA LYS A 38 -3.80 2.96 -5.89
C LYS A 38 -5.10 2.22 -5.64
N LEU A 39 -5.03 0.87 -5.52
CA LEU A 39 -6.19 -0.01 -5.52
C LEU A 39 -7.34 0.47 -4.62
N ILE A 40 -7.09 0.62 -3.31
CA ILE A 40 -8.15 0.94 -2.34
C ILE A 40 -8.82 2.28 -2.64
N PRO A 41 -8.09 3.41 -2.74
CA PRO A 41 -8.75 4.69 -3.03
C PRO A 41 -9.36 4.76 -4.44
N LEU A 42 -8.78 4.09 -5.43
CA LEU A 42 -9.36 3.98 -6.76
C LEU A 42 -10.74 3.29 -6.72
N ILE A 43 -10.82 2.16 -6.03
CA ILE A 43 -12.09 1.42 -5.88
C ILE A 43 -13.12 2.27 -5.12
N ILE A 44 -12.73 2.94 -4.05
CA ILE A 44 -13.62 3.84 -3.29
C ILE A 44 -14.17 4.95 -4.18
N SER A 45 -13.30 5.70 -4.88
CA SER A 45 -13.69 6.84 -5.70
C SER A 45 -14.61 6.43 -6.86
N ARG A 46 -14.27 5.34 -7.57
CA ARG A 46 -15.09 4.84 -8.69
C ARG A 46 -16.41 4.22 -8.23
N ALA A 47 -16.42 3.50 -7.10
CA ALA A 47 -17.66 2.97 -6.51
C ALA A 47 -18.62 4.09 -6.12
N LEU A 48 -18.12 5.19 -5.54
CA LEU A 48 -18.93 6.37 -5.22
C LEU A 48 -19.51 7.05 -6.47
N ALA A 49 -18.76 7.04 -7.58
CA ALA A 49 -19.21 7.54 -8.87
C ALA A 49 -20.13 6.55 -9.65
N ASN A 50 -20.36 5.34 -9.12
CA ASN A 50 -21.03 4.21 -9.81
C ASN A 50 -20.36 3.85 -11.16
N GLU A 51 -19.04 3.94 -11.23
CA GLU A 51 -18.23 3.58 -12.38
C GLU A 51 -17.75 2.14 -12.29
N GLU A 52 -17.35 1.55 -13.45
CA GLU A 52 -16.75 0.21 -13.50
C GLU A 52 -15.43 0.15 -12.70
N LEU A 53 -15.26 -0.94 -11.94
CA LEU A 53 -14.11 -1.19 -11.09
C LEU A 53 -13.16 -2.18 -11.76
N PRO A 54 -12.03 -1.74 -12.33
CA PRO A 54 -11.12 -2.64 -13.02
C PRO A 54 -10.40 -3.57 -12.04
N VAL A 55 -10.55 -4.87 -12.25
CA VAL A 55 -9.85 -5.93 -11.51
C VAL A 55 -8.99 -6.71 -12.49
N TYR A 56 -7.69 -6.74 -12.28
CA TYR A 56 -6.75 -7.45 -13.14
C TYR A 56 -6.91 -8.97 -13.02
N GLY A 57 -6.92 -9.66 -14.18
CA GLY A 57 -7.04 -11.12 -14.26
C GLY A 57 -8.30 -11.62 -13.56
N THR A 58 -8.17 -12.56 -12.64
CA THR A 58 -9.24 -13.10 -11.79
C THR A 58 -9.40 -12.36 -10.46
N GLY A 59 -8.45 -11.46 -10.13
CA GLY A 59 -8.39 -10.77 -8.84
C GLY A 59 -7.87 -11.63 -7.69
N GLU A 60 -7.35 -12.83 -7.97
CA GLU A 60 -6.84 -13.78 -6.96
C GLU A 60 -5.43 -13.45 -6.44
N ASN A 61 -4.80 -12.41 -6.99
CA ASN A 61 -3.49 -11.96 -6.50
C ASN A 61 -3.58 -11.56 -5.02
N VAL A 62 -2.76 -12.20 -4.19
CA VAL A 62 -2.74 -12.00 -2.74
C VAL A 62 -1.74 -10.90 -2.37
N ARG A 63 -2.16 -10.01 -1.47
CA ARG A 63 -1.31 -8.97 -0.87
C ARG A 63 -1.50 -8.97 0.65
N ASP A 64 -0.40 -8.72 1.37
CA ASP A 64 -0.45 -8.41 2.79
C ASP A 64 -0.68 -6.90 2.95
N TRP A 65 -1.70 -6.52 3.73
CA TRP A 65 -2.14 -5.14 3.90
C TRP A 65 -1.77 -4.59 5.27
N LEU A 66 -0.95 -3.55 5.27
CA LEU A 66 -0.44 -2.88 6.46
C LEU A 66 -1.07 -1.49 6.58
N HIS A 67 -1.74 -1.21 7.71
CA HIS A 67 -2.28 0.11 7.93
C HIS A 67 -1.15 1.15 8.09
N VAL A 68 -1.30 2.31 7.46
CA VAL A 68 -0.24 3.33 7.39
C VAL A 68 0.21 3.82 8.78
N ALA A 69 -0.70 3.91 9.76
CA ALA A 69 -0.34 4.29 11.12
C ALA A 69 0.59 3.26 11.79
N ASP A 70 0.34 1.96 11.60
CA ASP A 70 1.22 0.90 12.09
C ASP A 70 2.59 0.96 11.42
N HIS A 71 2.62 1.25 10.10
CA HIS A 71 3.88 1.40 9.39
C HIS A 71 4.69 2.59 9.89
N CYS A 72 4.06 3.75 10.11
CA CYS A 72 4.74 4.93 10.67
C CYS A 72 5.30 4.65 12.06
N GLU A 73 4.56 3.96 12.93
CA GLU A 73 5.03 3.56 14.25
C GLU A 73 6.23 2.59 14.16
N ALA A 74 6.17 1.63 13.22
CA ALA A 74 7.29 0.72 12.99
C ALA A 74 8.55 1.45 12.49
N ILE A 75 8.42 2.41 11.58
CA ILE A 75 9.53 3.23 11.10
C ILE A 75 10.16 4.01 12.27
N ASP A 76 9.34 4.69 13.08
CA ASP A 76 9.81 5.44 14.23
C ASP A 76 10.58 4.54 15.21
N LEU A 77 10.04 3.35 15.47
CA LEU A 77 10.68 2.37 16.34
C LEU A 77 12.03 1.88 15.77
N VAL A 78 12.08 1.61 14.46
CA VAL A 78 13.32 1.17 13.78
C VAL A 78 14.39 2.27 13.82
N ILE A 79 14.00 3.53 13.65
CA ILE A 79 14.93 4.67 13.72
C ILE A 79 15.54 4.78 15.15
N HIS A 80 14.74 4.61 16.19
CA HIS A 80 15.17 4.85 17.55
C HIS A 80 15.77 3.63 18.27
N LYS A 81 15.38 2.40 17.86
CA LYS A 81 15.76 1.17 18.57
C LYS A 81 16.28 0.07 17.65
N GLY A 82 16.21 0.25 16.33
CA GLY A 82 16.75 -0.71 15.37
C GLY A 82 18.27 -0.81 15.49
N ARG A 83 18.81 -1.99 15.28
CA ARG A 83 20.26 -2.19 15.21
C ARG A 83 20.79 -1.65 13.89
N GLU A 84 21.88 -0.90 13.97
CA GLU A 84 22.57 -0.38 12.79
C GLU A 84 23.05 -1.52 11.86
N GLY A 85 22.99 -1.27 10.57
CA GLY A 85 23.34 -2.23 9.52
C GLY A 85 22.27 -3.30 9.27
N GLU A 86 21.16 -3.29 10.00
CA GLU A 86 20.13 -4.33 9.92
C GLU A 86 18.94 -3.95 9.03
N VAL A 87 18.27 -4.99 8.52
CA VAL A 87 17.06 -4.87 7.72
C VAL A 87 15.87 -5.37 8.53
N TYR A 88 14.81 -4.59 8.60
CA TYR A 88 13.54 -4.93 9.26
C TYR A 88 12.40 -5.01 8.24
N ASN A 89 11.78 -6.17 8.15
CA ASN A 89 10.54 -6.34 7.41
C ASN A 89 9.35 -5.92 8.30
N ILE A 90 8.39 -5.20 7.71
CA ILE A 90 7.21 -4.66 8.40
C ILE A 90 5.97 -5.15 7.64
N GLY A 91 5.25 -6.12 8.19
CA GLY A 91 4.08 -6.76 7.60
C GLY A 91 2.84 -6.64 8.49
N GLY A 92 1.66 -6.71 7.86
CA GLY A 92 0.39 -6.52 8.54
C GLY A 92 -0.24 -7.81 9.07
N HIS A 93 0.22 -9.00 8.64
CA HIS A 93 -0.46 -10.29 8.83
C HIS A 93 -1.90 -10.30 8.31
N ASN A 94 -2.18 -9.48 7.30
CA ASN A 94 -3.52 -9.26 6.74
C ASN A 94 -3.54 -9.62 5.26
N GLU A 95 -3.23 -10.87 4.92
CA GLU A 95 -3.28 -11.33 3.54
C GLU A 95 -4.73 -11.38 3.03
N ARG A 96 -4.98 -10.74 1.88
CA ARG A 96 -6.26 -10.74 1.17
C ARG A 96 -6.02 -10.78 -0.33
N THR A 97 -6.93 -11.39 -1.06
CA THR A 97 -6.96 -11.25 -2.52
C THR A 97 -7.43 -9.86 -2.91
N ASN A 98 -7.02 -9.39 -4.08
CA ASN A 98 -7.51 -8.11 -4.60
C ASN A 98 -9.04 -8.10 -4.72
N LEU A 99 -9.63 -9.22 -5.12
CA LEU A 99 -11.08 -9.37 -5.25
C LEU A 99 -11.80 -9.26 -3.89
N GLU A 100 -11.26 -9.88 -2.83
CA GLU A 100 -11.80 -9.74 -1.47
C GLU A 100 -11.77 -8.28 -1.01
N VAL A 101 -10.67 -7.56 -1.25
CA VAL A 101 -10.57 -6.13 -0.92
C VAL A 101 -11.64 -5.32 -1.65
N VAL A 102 -11.81 -5.53 -2.96
CA VAL A 102 -12.83 -4.84 -3.76
C VAL A 102 -14.25 -5.12 -3.24
N LYS A 103 -14.58 -6.39 -2.96
CA LYS A 103 -15.89 -6.78 -2.42
C LYS A 103 -16.14 -6.18 -1.04
N THR A 104 -15.13 -6.15 -0.18
CA THR A 104 -15.23 -5.52 1.15
C THR A 104 -15.57 -4.04 1.04
N ILE A 105 -14.92 -3.31 0.13
CA ILE A 105 -15.21 -1.89 -0.11
C ILE A 105 -16.63 -1.70 -0.67
N LEU A 106 -17.03 -2.50 -1.67
CA LEU A 106 -18.38 -2.42 -2.25
C LEU A 106 -19.45 -2.65 -1.19
N LYS A 107 -19.27 -3.67 -0.34
CA LYS A 107 -20.19 -3.96 0.76
C LYS A 107 -20.30 -2.79 1.74
N ALA A 108 -19.18 -2.20 2.13
CA ALA A 108 -19.15 -1.06 3.07
C ALA A 108 -19.80 0.20 2.50
N LEU A 109 -19.75 0.38 1.16
CA LEU A 109 -20.35 1.52 0.46
C LEU A 109 -21.79 1.27 -0.03
N ASP A 110 -22.36 0.11 0.28
CA ASP A 110 -23.68 -0.35 -0.24
C ASP A 110 -23.76 -0.26 -1.78
N LYS A 111 -22.72 -0.78 -2.45
CA LYS A 111 -22.61 -0.80 -3.91
C LYS A 111 -22.65 -2.22 -4.46
N PRO A 112 -23.25 -2.43 -5.65
CA PRO A 112 -23.42 -3.76 -6.23
C PRO A 112 -22.11 -4.31 -6.80
N GLU A 113 -21.90 -5.63 -6.68
CA GLU A 113 -20.76 -6.32 -7.29
C GLU A 113 -20.77 -6.27 -8.83
N SER A 114 -21.90 -5.93 -9.46
CA SER A 114 -21.99 -5.74 -10.92
C SER A 114 -21.12 -4.60 -11.45
N LEU A 115 -20.59 -3.73 -10.58
CA LEU A 115 -19.59 -2.74 -10.96
C LEU A 115 -18.22 -3.36 -11.25
N ILE A 116 -17.94 -4.58 -10.78
CA ILE A 116 -16.64 -5.24 -11.00
C ILE A 116 -16.48 -5.58 -12.49
N ARG A 117 -15.36 -5.10 -13.07
CA ARG A 117 -14.98 -5.41 -14.44
C ARG A 117 -13.61 -6.09 -14.45
N PHE A 118 -13.59 -7.38 -14.79
CA PHE A 118 -12.33 -8.09 -14.98
C PHE A 118 -11.66 -7.61 -16.27
N VAL A 119 -10.38 -7.23 -16.16
CA VAL A 119 -9.56 -6.75 -17.27
C VAL A 119 -8.33 -7.63 -17.46
N THR A 120 -7.69 -7.54 -18.62
CA THR A 120 -6.47 -8.31 -18.90
C THR A 120 -5.41 -8.04 -17.84
N ASP A 121 -4.81 -9.10 -17.32
CA ASP A 121 -3.76 -8.97 -16.32
C ASP A 121 -2.47 -8.40 -16.94
N ARG A 122 -1.69 -7.72 -16.11
CA ARG A 122 -0.41 -7.15 -16.53
C ARG A 122 0.68 -8.24 -16.57
N PRO A 123 1.63 -8.19 -17.54
CA PRO A 123 2.76 -9.10 -17.54
C PRO A 123 3.57 -9.06 -16.25
N GLY A 124 3.94 -10.24 -15.73
CA GLY A 124 4.77 -10.34 -14.53
C GLY A 124 4.06 -9.93 -13.24
N HIS A 125 2.73 -10.01 -13.19
CA HIS A 125 1.97 -9.70 -11.98
C HIS A 125 2.15 -10.80 -10.94
N ASP A 126 2.76 -10.48 -9.79
CA ASP A 126 2.98 -11.42 -8.70
C ASP A 126 1.66 -12.00 -8.18
N MET A 127 1.57 -13.33 -8.12
CA MET A 127 0.39 -14.01 -7.56
C MET A 127 0.27 -13.78 -6.05
N ARG A 128 1.38 -13.77 -5.32
CA ARG A 128 1.40 -13.51 -3.89
C ARG A 128 2.60 -12.65 -3.52
N TYR A 129 2.34 -11.58 -2.82
CA TYR A 129 3.34 -10.74 -2.18
C TYR A 129 2.98 -10.55 -0.71
N ALA A 130 3.76 -11.17 0.17
CA ALA A 130 3.65 -11.05 1.62
C ALA A 130 5.05 -11.01 2.21
N ILE A 131 5.15 -10.49 3.43
CA ILE A 131 6.44 -10.28 4.09
C ILE A 131 6.38 -10.88 5.51
N ASP A 132 7.51 -11.43 5.96
CA ASP A 132 7.65 -11.97 7.31
C ASP A 132 8.20 -10.90 8.26
N PRO A 133 7.40 -10.38 9.21
CA PRO A 133 7.83 -9.37 10.18
C PRO A 133 8.40 -9.94 11.48
N THR A 134 8.62 -11.26 11.58
CA THR A 134 9.06 -11.92 12.83
C THR A 134 10.24 -11.22 13.50
N LYS A 135 11.20 -10.71 12.71
CA LYS A 135 12.37 -10.02 13.27
C LYS A 135 12.04 -8.76 14.03
N ILE A 136 11.23 -7.86 13.45
CA ILE A 136 10.82 -6.63 14.15
C ILE A 136 9.97 -6.93 15.38
N GLU A 137 9.13 -7.96 15.30
CA GLU A 137 8.28 -8.38 16.41
C GLU A 137 9.11 -8.92 17.58
N THR A 138 10.11 -9.76 17.29
CA THR A 138 10.93 -10.39 18.35
C THR A 138 12.01 -9.47 18.90
N GLU A 139 12.66 -8.67 18.05
CA GLU A 139 13.77 -7.81 18.47
C GLU A 139 13.30 -6.48 19.06
N LEU A 140 12.25 -5.88 18.48
CA LEU A 140 11.78 -4.55 18.86
C LEU A 140 10.42 -4.55 19.57
N GLY A 141 9.75 -5.72 19.66
CA GLY A 141 8.44 -5.85 20.30
C GLY A 141 7.29 -5.19 19.56
N TRP A 142 7.50 -4.79 18.29
CA TRP A 142 6.45 -4.17 17.47
C TRP A 142 5.46 -5.21 16.98
N LYS A 143 4.17 -4.84 16.96
CA LYS A 143 3.11 -5.63 16.32
C LYS A 143 2.08 -4.68 15.70
N PRO A 144 1.47 -5.05 14.56
CA PRO A 144 0.40 -4.25 13.99
C PRO A 144 -0.80 -4.20 14.94
N LYS A 145 -1.40 -3.02 15.08
CA LYS A 145 -2.58 -2.78 15.93
C LYS A 145 -3.88 -2.92 15.14
N TYR A 146 -3.82 -2.65 13.83
CA TYR A 146 -4.96 -2.75 12.93
C TYR A 146 -5.03 -4.13 12.29
N ASN A 147 -6.16 -4.81 12.42
CA ASN A 147 -6.53 -5.85 11.47
C ASN A 147 -7.16 -5.21 10.22
N PHE A 148 -7.25 -5.99 9.13
CA PHE A 148 -7.75 -5.45 7.87
C PHE A 148 -9.18 -4.93 7.99
N ASP A 149 -10.06 -5.64 8.69
CA ASP A 149 -11.50 -5.31 8.73
C ASP A 149 -11.74 -3.96 9.43
N THR A 150 -11.11 -3.74 10.59
CA THR A 150 -11.23 -2.45 11.30
C THR A 150 -10.48 -1.32 10.58
N GLY A 151 -9.33 -1.60 10.01
CA GLY A 151 -8.54 -0.60 9.29
C GLY A 151 -9.19 -0.15 7.99
N ILE A 152 -9.83 -1.06 7.25
CA ILE A 152 -10.49 -0.72 5.99
C ILE A 152 -11.75 0.13 6.22
N GLU A 153 -12.52 -0.16 7.27
CA GLU A 153 -13.68 0.67 7.64
C GLU A 153 -13.27 2.11 7.95
N GLN A 154 -12.24 2.30 8.77
CA GLN A 154 -11.70 3.62 9.09
C GLN A 154 -11.15 4.31 7.84
N THR A 155 -10.49 3.58 6.96
CA THR A 155 -9.98 4.11 5.70
C THR A 155 -11.11 4.60 4.81
N ILE A 156 -12.16 3.80 4.60
CA ILE A 156 -13.32 4.18 3.80
C ILE A 156 -13.97 5.43 4.40
N GLN A 157 -14.19 5.46 5.72
CA GLN A 157 -14.78 6.63 6.37
C GLN A 157 -13.93 7.88 6.16
N TRP A 158 -12.59 7.75 6.27
CA TRP A 158 -11.70 8.88 6.00
C TRP A 158 -11.87 9.43 4.56
N TYR A 159 -11.99 8.56 3.54
CA TYR A 159 -12.22 9.00 2.16
C TYR A 159 -13.59 9.65 1.96
N LEU A 160 -14.62 9.19 2.69
CA LEU A 160 -15.95 9.82 2.67
C LEU A 160 -15.91 11.24 3.28
N ASP A 161 -15.18 11.41 4.37
CA ASP A 161 -15.07 12.69 5.08
C ASP A 161 -14.12 13.69 4.41
N ASN A 162 -13.18 13.21 3.57
CA ASN A 162 -12.13 14.02 2.93
C ASN A 162 -12.25 14.03 1.40
N GLN A 163 -13.47 14.09 0.87
CA GLN A 163 -13.71 14.01 -0.58
C GLN A 163 -13.00 15.11 -1.36
N ASP A 164 -12.94 16.32 -0.83
CA ASP A 164 -12.30 17.46 -1.50
C ASP A 164 -10.80 17.22 -1.72
N TRP A 165 -10.13 16.55 -0.77
CA TRP A 165 -8.71 16.24 -0.90
C TRP A 165 -8.42 15.36 -2.13
N TRP A 166 -9.09 14.22 -2.26
CA TRP A 166 -8.81 13.31 -3.36
C TRP A 166 -9.46 13.72 -4.68
N LYS A 167 -10.62 14.44 -4.65
CA LYS A 167 -11.23 15.01 -5.85
C LYS A 167 -10.34 16.08 -6.48
N ASN A 168 -9.71 16.94 -5.69
CA ASN A 168 -8.76 17.93 -6.18
C ASN A 168 -7.54 17.28 -6.85
N ILE A 169 -7.07 16.14 -6.33
CA ILE A 169 -5.99 15.38 -6.97
C ILE A 169 -6.45 14.82 -8.32
N LEU A 170 -7.68 14.29 -8.40
CA LEU A 170 -8.22 13.70 -9.64
C LEU A 170 -8.68 14.74 -10.68
N SER A 171 -9.02 15.97 -10.29
CA SER A 171 -9.72 16.98 -11.11
C SER A 171 -8.85 17.72 -12.13
N GLY A 172 -7.61 17.33 -12.37
CA GLY A 172 -6.90 17.80 -13.56
C GLY A 172 -5.62 18.59 -13.38
N GLU A 173 -5.32 19.21 -12.24
CA GLU A 173 -3.97 19.78 -12.04
C GLU A 173 -2.92 18.66 -11.99
N TYR A 174 -3.27 17.54 -11.37
CA TYR A 174 -2.41 16.36 -11.32
C TYR A 174 -2.41 15.58 -12.65
N SER A 175 -3.55 15.45 -13.33
CA SER A 175 -3.59 14.76 -14.62
C SER A 175 -2.74 15.52 -15.67
N SER A 176 -2.81 16.85 -15.68
CA SER A 176 -1.96 17.66 -16.56
C SER A 176 -0.46 17.56 -16.22
N TYR A 177 -0.13 17.44 -14.93
CA TYR A 177 1.24 17.18 -14.49
C TYR A 177 1.69 15.76 -14.87
N PHE A 178 0.84 14.76 -14.67
CA PHE A 178 1.09 13.37 -15.04
C PHE A 178 1.30 13.22 -16.55
N ASP A 179 0.42 13.78 -17.38
CA ASP A 179 0.53 13.79 -18.83
C ASP A 179 1.81 14.49 -19.29
N LYS A 180 2.17 15.60 -18.64
CA LYS A 180 3.40 16.33 -18.94
C LYS A 180 4.67 15.56 -18.58
N MET A 181 4.64 14.78 -17.49
CA MET A 181 5.79 14.01 -17.00
C MET A 181 5.91 12.63 -17.64
N TYR A 182 4.80 11.99 -18.00
CA TYR A 182 4.75 10.59 -18.40
C TYR A 182 4.08 10.33 -19.75
N GLY A 183 3.26 11.26 -20.27
CA GLY A 183 2.49 11.10 -21.51
C GLY A 183 3.31 10.81 -22.77
N ASN A 184 4.61 11.10 -22.75
CA ASN A 184 5.56 10.75 -23.83
C ASN A 184 6.35 9.45 -23.53
N ARG A 185 6.04 8.72 -22.45
CA ARG A 185 6.76 7.51 -22.03
C ARG A 185 5.89 6.24 -22.00
N LEU A 186 4.61 6.40 -22.30
CA LEU A 186 3.63 5.34 -22.54
C LEU A 186 3.33 5.28 -24.04
#